data_99fdff842616539085b097224c770598
#
_entry.id   99fdff842616539085b097224c770598
#
_cell.length_a   1.000
_cell.length_b   1.000
_cell.length_c   1.000
_cell.angle_alpha   90.00
_cell.angle_beta   90.00
_cell.angle_gamma   90.00
#
_symmetry.space_group_name_H-M   'P 1'
#
loop_
_entity.id
_entity.type
_entity.pdbx_description
1 polymer ?
#
loop_
_entity_poly.entity_id
_entity_poly.type
_entity_poly.pdbx_seq_one_letter_code
_entity_poly.pdbx_strand_id
1 'polypeptide(L)'
;VFYFNIIFFFGFSDYFEQTGVEVTTISFVGLILFSGIGGYFTRESVKRLEQQKKNYFTEMNRYIELSNQLSRYAPLQLWQAIMRGETEAKLEYKRKKITVFFSDIQGFTNMSETLIPDDLAFLLNDYLSQMTDIAKQYGATIDKFMGDAILIFFGDPDSQGIEQDAKNCLDMAIAMRQQMKFLRERWMKMGYPALHIRMGISTGYCHVGNYGAVHRMAYTIVGRDANLAARLQSNAEVDEILISQDTYNLVKNNYLCTPKQPIALKGIQGLVNTWQVVEKFSASNSDYQQWFDYEYKGFHLLLNLEQVQNYEYEELVQVLEKMISRIQLQQQLIDENGIARLRLEDEIKSQQELNKEA
;
A
#
# COMPACT_ATOMS: atom_id res chain seq x y z
N VAL A 1 52.69 32.62 -4.76
CA VAL A 1 54.01 32.05 -4.34
C VAL A 1 55.06 32.40 -5.40
N PHE A 2 54.81 32.18 -6.70
CA PHE A 2 55.77 32.45 -7.78
C PHE A 2 56.13 33.94 -7.91
N TYR A 3 55.17 34.84 -7.82
CA TYR A 3 55.39 36.30 -7.90
C TYR A 3 56.16 36.86 -6.69
N PHE A 4 55.94 36.31 -5.48
CA PHE A 4 56.66 36.76 -4.29
C PHE A 4 58.14 36.34 -4.32
N ASN A 5 58.47 35.20 -4.92
CA ASN A 5 59.82 34.74 -5.10
C ASN A 5 60.61 35.60 -6.10
N ILE A 6 59.97 36.13 -7.13
CA ILE A 6 60.61 37.00 -8.12
C ILE A 6 60.93 38.36 -7.52
N ILE A 7 60.02 38.94 -6.73
CA ILE A 7 60.27 40.28 -6.09
C ILE A 7 61.38 40.17 -5.03
N PHE A 8 61.39 39.03 -4.28
CA PHE A 8 62.42 38.77 -3.29
C PHE A 8 63.78 38.58 -3.94
N PHE A 9 63.86 37.95 -5.09
CA PHE A 9 65.11 37.72 -5.84
C PHE A 9 65.72 39.02 -6.38
N PHE A 10 64.94 39.90 -6.95
CA PHE A 10 65.40 41.16 -7.49
C PHE A 10 65.71 42.22 -6.42
N GLY A 11 65.01 42.29 -5.33
CA GLY A 11 65.22 43.26 -4.25
C GLY A 11 66.44 42.99 -3.38
N PHE A 12 66.95 41.78 -3.34
CA PHE A 12 68.13 41.39 -2.55
C PHE A 12 69.41 41.28 -3.40
N SER A 13 69.34 41.21 -4.74
CA SER A 13 70.48 41.09 -5.63
C SER A 13 71.43 42.26 -5.49
N ASP A 14 70.94 43.49 -5.51
CA ASP A 14 71.72 44.71 -5.43
C ASP A 14 72.41 44.94 -4.08
N TYR A 15 71.80 44.40 -2.96
CA TYR A 15 72.37 44.55 -1.62
C TYR A 15 73.57 43.62 -1.38
N PHE A 16 73.63 42.50 -2.06
CA PHE A 16 74.68 41.50 -1.85
C PHE A 16 75.86 41.62 -2.80
N GLU A 17 75.74 42.34 -3.93
CA GLU A 17 76.88 42.66 -4.79
C GLU A 17 77.93 43.49 -4.08
N GLN A 18 77.54 44.28 -3.05
CA GLN A 18 78.45 45.12 -2.25
C GLN A 18 79.23 44.39 -1.15
N THR A 19 78.82 43.15 -0.78
CA THR A 19 79.35 42.43 0.41
C THR A 19 80.32 41.29 0.08
N GLY A 20 80.59 40.97 -1.18
CA GLY A 20 81.57 39.97 -1.59
C GLY A 20 81.20 38.49 -1.20
N VAL A 21 80.02 38.27 -0.74
CA VAL A 21 79.50 36.90 -0.43
C VAL A 21 78.88 36.35 -1.73
N GLU A 22 79.20 35.09 -2.04
CA GLU A 22 78.63 34.44 -3.22
C GLU A 22 77.08 34.40 -3.08
N VAL A 23 76.41 35.41 -3.59
CA VAL A 23 75.00 35.71 -3.60
C VAL A 23 74.20 34.52 -4.15
N THR A 24 74.81 33.78 -5.06
CA THR A 24 74.21 32.60 -5.70
C THR A 24 73.88 31.46 -4.75
N THR A 25 74.80 31.16 -3.83
CA THR A 25 74.58 30.00 -2.88
C THR A 25 73.55 30.30 -1.79
N ILE A 26 73.56 31.47 -1.21
CA ILE A 26 72.60 31.88 -0.17
C ILE A 26 71.20 32.01 -0.75
N SER A 27 71.06 32.61 -1.94
CA SER A 27 69.79 32.73 -2.64
C SER A 27 69.18 31.35 -2.99
N PHE A 28 70.05 30.41 -3.46
CA PHE A 28 69.60 29.07 -3.80
C PHE A 28 69.13 28.24 -2.58
N VAL A 29 69.84 28.30 -1.46
CA VAL A 29 69.47 27.70 -0.20
C VAL A 29 68.17 28.31 0.36
N GLY A 30 68.05 29.65 0.29
CA GLY A 30 66.81 30.35 0.70
C GLY A 30 65.59 29.93 -0.13
N LEU A 31 65.79 29.78 -1.46
CA LEU A 31 64.71 29.34 -2.37
C LEU A 31 64.27 27.89 -2.09
N ILE A 32 65.22 26.99 -1.81
CA ILE A 32 64.93 25.58 -1.45
C ILE A 32 64.19 25.49 -0.09
N LEU A 33 64.65 26.25 0.91
CA LEU A 33 64.00 26.27 2.21
C LEU A 33 62.59 26.85 2.13
N PHE A 34 62.40 27.95 1.41
CA PHE A 34 61.08 28.56 1.22
C PHE A 34 60.13 27.66 0.43
N SER A 35 60.62 27.01 -0.61
CA SER A 35 59.87 26.02 -1.38
C SER A 35 59.52 24.79 -0.53
N GLY A 36 60.46 24.31 0.30
CA GLY A 36 60.23 23.20 1.24
C GLY A 36 59.16 23.53 2.30
N ILE A 37 59.28 24.71 2.93
CA ILE A 37 58.33 25.22 3.91
C ILE A 37 56.94 25.44 3.26
N GLY A 38 56.89 26.10 2.09
CA GLY A 38 55.64 26.28 1.36
C GLY A 38 55.00 24.97 0.91
N GLY A 39 55.79 24.00 0.49
CA GLY A 39 55.34 22.66 0.15
C GLY A 39 54.81 21.90 1.35
N TYR A 40 55.46 22.05 2.53
CA TYR A 40 54.96 21.44 3.78
C TYR A 40 53.61 22.01 4.20
N PHE A 41 53.46 23.35 4.23
CA PHE A 41 52.19 24.00 4.59
C PHE A 41 51.06 23.70 3.61
N THR A 42 51.34 23.66 2.31
CA THR A 42 50.33 23.25 1.32
C THR A 42 49.92 21.81 1.50
N ARG A 43 50.84 20.90 1.73
CA ARG A 43 50.54 19.46 1.96
C ARG A 43 49.75 19.25 3.24
N GLU A 44 50.08 19.98 4.30
CA GLU A 44 49.36 19.91 5.56
C GLU A 44 47.93 20.51 5.43
N SER A 45 47.78 21.62 4.70
CA SER A 45 46.47 22.23 4.41
C SER A 45 45.57 21.30 3.57
N VAL A 46 46.17 20.66 2.55
CA VAL A 46 45.43 19.66 1.73
C VAL A 46 45.00 18.48 2.58
N LYS A 47 45.83 17.93 3.45
CA LYS A 47 45.47 16.84 4.35
C LYS A 47 44.36 17.25 5.29
N ARG A 48 44.37 18.45 5.86
CA ARG A 48 43.31 18.96 6.73
C ARG A 48 42.00 19.12 5.96
N LEU A 49 42.01 19.62 4.74
CA LEU A 49 40.87 19.74 3.86
C LEU A 49 40.28 18.35 3.52
N GLU A 50 41.15 17.40 3.19
CA GLU A 50 40.71 16.00 2.92
C GLU A 50 40.08 15.38 4.16
N GLN A 51 40.65 15.58 5.35
CA GLN A 51 40.09 15.08 6.61
C GLN A 51 38.77 15.75 6.93
N GLN A 52 38.62 17.06 6.75
CA GLN A 52 37.37 17.78 6.93
C GLN A 52 36.30 17.28 5.95
N LYS A 53 36.68 17.12 4.68
CA LYS A 53 35.79 16.57 3.66
C LYS A 53 35.31 15.15 4.02
N LYS A 54 36.23 14.28 4.48
CA LYS A 54 35.89 12.92 4.92
C LYS A 54 34.93 12.93 6.11
N ASN A 55 35.19 13.78 7.11
CA ASN A 55 34.32 13.92 8.28
C ASN A 55 32.92 14.41 7.87
N TYR A 56 32.86 15.43 7.00
CA TYR A 56 31.60 15.95 6.46
C TYR A 56 30.80 14.87 5.73
N PHE A 57 31.42 14.08 4.87
CA PHE A 57 30.75 12.96 4.19
C PHE A 57 30.27 11.91 5.16
N THR A 58 31.04 11.61 6.20
CA THR A 58 30.65 10.62 7.21
C THR A 58 29.43 11.10 8.01
N GLU A 59 29.42 12.35 8.43
CA GLU A 59 28.26 12.96 9.10
C GLU A 59 27.04 13.02 8.19
N MET A 60 27.21 13.45 6.93
CA MET A 60 26.13 13.51 5.96
C MET A 60 25.51 12.12 5.75
N ASN A 61 26.31 11.08 5.56
CA ASN A 61 25.81 9.72 5.41
C ASN A 61 25.07 9.24 6.65
N ARG A 62 25.54 9.60 7.84
CA ARG A 62 24.84 9.31 9.10
C ARG A 62 23.48 10.02 9.17
N TYR A 63 23.41 11.27 8.76
CA TYR A 63 22.12 12.01 8.71
C TYR A 63 21.14 11.38 7.72
N ILE A 64 21.62 10.97 6.53
CA ILE A 64 20.82 10.29 5.53
C ILE A 64 20.29 8.96 6.08
N GLU A 65 21.14 8.19 6.74
CA GLU A 65 20.73 6.91 7.33
C GLU A 65 19.70 7.08 8.43
N LEU A 66 19.90 8.02 9.37
CA LEU A 66 18.92 8.35 10.40
C LEU A 66 17.60 8.85 9.80
N SER A 67 17.69 9.70 8.78
CA SER A 67 16.54 10.18 8.02
C SER A 67 15.74 9.03 7.42
N ASN A 68 16.42 8.07 6.76
CA ASN A 68 15.78 6.88 6.17
C ASN A 68 15.17 5.95 7.24
N GLN A 69 15.75 5.87 8.43
CA GLN A 69 15.15 5.10 9.52
C GLN A 69 13.87 5.76 10.04
N LEU A 70 13.90 7.09 10.23
CA LEU A 70 12.74 7.85 10.71
C LEU A 70 11.61 7.90 9.68
N SER A 71 11.92 7.86 8.39
CA SER A 71 10.91 7.84 7.31
C SER A 71 9.97 6.63 7.38
N ARG A 72 10.37 5.56 8.06
CA ARG A 72 9.52 4.35 8.23
C ARG A 72 8.37 4.56 9.21
N TYR A 73 8.38 5.62 10.01
CA TYR A 73 7.36 5.94 11.01
C TYR A 73 6.37 7.03 10.56
N ALA A 74 6.53 7.56 9.34
CA ALA A 74 5.65 8.55 8.75
C ALA A 74 5.21 8.11 7.34
N PRO A 75 4.05 8.61 6.84
CA PRO A 75 3.68 8.37 5.44
C PRO A 75 4.80 8.81 4.50
N LEU A 76 5.19 7.92 3.57
CA LEU A 76 6.36 8.13 2.71
C LEU A 76 6.24 9.41 1.87
N GLN A 77 5.05 9.68 1.33
CA GLN A 77 4.77 10.86 0.51
C GLN A 77 4.94 12.15 1.32
N LEU A 78 4.45 12.17 2.57
CA LEU A 78 4.64 13.31 3.48
C LEU A 78 6.13 13.53 3.79
N TRP A 79 6.85 12.46 4.10
CA TRP A 79 8.30 12.52 4.33
C TRP A 79 9.05 13.12 3.14
N GLN A 80 8.73 12.66 1.93
CA GLN A 80 9.32 13.17 0.71
C GLN A 80 8.99 14.65 0.48
N ALA A 81 7.76 15.08 0.72
CA ALA A 81 7.33 16.47 0.60
C ALA A 81 8.08 17.39 1.59
N ILE A 82 8.29 16.93 2.85
CA ILE A 82 9.09 17.66 3.84
C ILE A 82 10.56 17.75 3.41
N MET A 83 11.15 16.66 2.93
CA MET A 83 12.55 16.64 2.48
C MET A 83 12.80 17.51 1.24
N ARG A 84 11.79 17.68 0.37
CA ARG A 84 11.83 18.62 -0.77
C ARG A 84 11.55 20.07 -0.39
N GLY A 85 11.16 20.33 0.86
CA GLY A 85 10.79 21.67 1.33
C GLY A 85 9.43 22.16 0.82
N GLU A 86 8.57 21.26 0.33
CA GLU A 86 7.24 21.58 -0.21
C GLU A 86 6.21 21.77 0.91
N THR A 87 6.46 21.18 2.07
CA THR A 87 5.60 21.28 3.26
C THR A 87 6.44 21.31 4.53
N GLU A 88 5.87 21.85 5.59
CA GLU A 88 6.46 21.88 6.93
C GLU A 88 5.62 21.06 7.90
N ALA A 89 6.26 20.52 8.95
CA ALA A 89 5.56 19.81 10.01
C ALA A 89 4.87 20.81 10.95
N LYS A 90 3.70 21.32 10.56
CA LYS A 90 2.85 22.23 11.33
C LYS A 90 1.48 21.59 11.60
N LEU A 91 0.83 21.99 12.69
CA LEU A 91 -0.56 21.62 12.99
C LEU A 91 -1.49 22.36 12.01
N GLU A 92 -1.69 21.77 10.85
CA GLU A 92 -2.51 22.32 9.79
C GLU A 92 -3.30 21.20 9.11
N TYR A 93 -4.54 21.48 8.74
CA TYR A 93 -5.39 20.54 8.02
C TYR A 93 -6.16 21.26 6.91
N LYS A 94 -6.47 20.51 5.85
CA LYS A 94 -7.24 21.00 4.69
C LYS A 94 -8.44 20.10 4.45
N ARG A 95 -9.56 20.70 4.02
CA ARG A 95 -10.73 19.95 3.60
C ARG A 95 -10.55 19.51 2.14
N LYS A 96 -10.46 18.20 1.92
CA LYS A 96 -10.31 17.61 0.59
C LYS A 96 -11.34 16.51 0.36
N LYS A 97 -11.73 16.31 -0.90
CA LYS A 97 -12.49 15.12 -1.30
C LYS A 97 -11.48 14.02 -1.63
N ILE A 98 -11.49 12.95 -0.86
CA ILE A 98 -10.51 11.85 -0.91
C ILE A 98 -11.24 10.52 -0.94
N THR A 99 -10.54 9.47 -1.39
CA THR A 99 -11.02 8.10 -1.30
C THR A 99 -10.32 7.39 -0.15
N VAL A 100 -11.11 6.86 0.78
CA VAL A 100 -10.64 6.20 2.00
C VAL A 100 -10.88 4.71 1.91
N PHE A 101 -9.89 3.94 2.28
CA PHE A 101 -9.89 2.49 2.31
C PHE A 101 -9.60 1.98 3.72
N PHE A 102 -10.37 1.01 4.16
CA PHE A 102 -10.11 0.20 5.35
C PHE A 102 -10.05 -1.27 4.99
N SER A 103 -9.10 -1.99 5.55
CA SER A 103 -9.10 -3.46 5.55
C SER A 103 -8.85 -4.00 6.95
N ASP A 104 -9.25 -5.25 7.16
CA ASP A 104 -9.13 -5.95 8.45
C ASP A 104 -9.11 -7.46 8.19
N ILE A 105 -8.39 -8.23 9.00
CA ILE A 105 -8.39 -9.70 8.91
C ILE A 105 -9.59 -10.23 9.69
N GLN A 106 -10.41 -11.03 9.02
CA GLN A 106 -11.58 -11.64 9.69
C GLN A 106 -11.16 -12.61 10.78
N GLY A 107 -11.71 -12.42 11.99
CA GLY A 107 -11.47 -13.31 13.12
C GLY A 107 -10.08 -13.20 13.74
N PHE A 108 -9.31 -12.15 13.43
CA PHE A 108 -7.96 -11.95 13.94
C PHE A 108 -7.92 -11.96 15.48
N THR A 109 -8.87 -11.32 16.16
CA THR A 109 -8.93 -11.28 17.63
C THR A 109 -8.96 -12.69 18.23
N ASN A 110 -9.83 -13.57 17.72
CA ASN A 110 -9.93 -14.96 18.20
C ASN A 110 -8.65 -15.75 17.88
N MET A 111 -8.05 -15.50 16.72
CA MET A 111 -6.80 -16.13 16.32
C MET A 111 -5.64 -15.68 17.22
N SER A 112 -5.59 -14.41 17.60
CA SER A 112 -4.55 -13.85 18.47
C SER A 112 -4.56 -14.46 19.89
N GLU A 113 -5.68 -15.02 20.32
CA GLU A 113 -5.79 -15.74 21.59
C GLU A 113 -5.32 -17.20 21.50
N THR A 114 -5.26 -17.77 20.28
CA THR A 114 -4.95 -19.19 20.06
C THR A 114 -3.55 -19.45 19.56
N LEU A 115 -2.97 -18.54 18.78
CA LEU A 115 -1.61 -18.67 18.25
C LEU A 115 -0.57 -18.25 19.28
N ILE A 116 0.61 -18.86 19.19
CA ILE A 116 1.77 -18.39 19.96
C ILE A 116 2.23 -17.01 19.42
N PRO A 117 2.73 -16.12 20.30
CA PRO A 117 3.05 -14.74 19.93
C PRO A 117 3.99 -14.59 18.71
N ASP A 118 4.98 -15.48 18.57
CA ASP A 118 5.95 -15.44 17.49
C ASP A 118 5.31 -15.75 16.11
N ASP A 119 4.41 -16.75 16.06
CA ASP A 119 3.66 -17.09 14.85
C ASP A 119 2.68 -15.98 14.46
N LEU A 120 2.00 -15.42 15.46
CA LEU A 120 1.10 -14.29 15.25
C LEU A 120 1.86 -13.08 14.68
N ALA A 121 3.03 -12.75 15.26
CA ALA A 121 3.87 -11.67 14.78
C ALA A 121 4.40 -11.93 13.36
N PHE A 122 4.77 -13.18 13.05
CA PHE A 122 5.20 -13.57 11.71
C PHE A 122 4.07 -13.36 10.67
N LEU A 123 2.87 -13.89 10.93
CA LEU A 123 1.74 -13.76 10.02
C LEU A 123 1.32 -12.31 9.81
N LEU A 124 1.25 -11.52 10.91
CA LEU A 124 0.88 -10.12 10.84
C LEU A 124 1.90 -9.30 10.06
N ASN A 125 3.19 -9.46 10.33
CA ASN A 125 4.24 -8.73 9.63
C ASN A 125 4.32 -9.10 8.16
N ASP A 126 4.13 -10.37 7.80
CA ASP A 126 4.08 -10.82 6.42
C ASP A 126 2.87 -10.20 5.68
N TYR A 127 1.68 -10.23 6.30
CA TYR A 127 0.48 -9.58 5.78
C TYR A 127 0.69 -8.08 5.56
N LEU A 128 1.08 -7.35 6.60
CA LEU A 128 1.28 -5.90 6.54
C LEU A 128 2.34 -5.50 5.52
N SER A 129 3.43 -6.29 5.38
CA SER A 129 4.47 -6.06 4.39
C SER A 129 3.94 -6.18 2.96
N GLN A 130 3.23 -7.28 2.64
CA GLN A 130 2.68 -7.50 1.31
C GLN A 130 1.63 -6.46 0.95
N MET A 131 0.71 -6.11 1.87
CA MET A 131 -0.30 -5.09 1.66
C MET A 131 0.31 -3.69 1.48
N THR A 132 1.37 -3.38 2.23
CA THR A 132 2.13 -2.12 2.11
C THR A 132 2.78 -1.99 0.75
N ASP A 133 3.40 -3.06 0.24
CA ASP A 133 4.06 -3.03 -1.07
C ASP A 133 3.05 -2.83 -2.20
N ILE A 134 1.88 -3.45 -2.12
CA ILE A 134 0.78 -3.20 -3.06
C ILE A 134 0.31 -1.75 -2.94
N ALA A 135 0.04 -1.25 -1.73
CA ALA A 135 -0.40 0.13 -1.53
C ALA A 135 0.55 1.15 -2.18
N LYS A 136 1.86 0.97 -2.03
CA LYS A 136 2.88 1.81 -2.67
C LYS A 136 2.83 1.77 -4.20
N GLN A 137 2.60 0.61 -4.81
CA GLN A 137 2.52 0.48 -6.28
C GLN A 137 1.39 1.30 -6.87
N TYR A 138 0.29 1.46 -6.14
CA TYR A 138 -0.87 2.24 -6.57
C TYR A 138 -0.84 3.71 -6.12
N GLY A 139 0.23 4.16 -5.48
CA GLY A 139 0.38 5.56 -5.04
C GLY A 139 -0.46 5.93 -3.81
N ALA A 140 -0.81 4.95 -3.00
CA ALA A 140 -1.62 5.12 -1.80
C ALA A 140 -0.86 5.79 -0.66
N THR A 141 -1.53 6.62 0.12
CA THR A 141 -1.02 7.12 1.39
C THR A 141 -1.49 6.22 2.53
N ILE A 142 -0.56 5.50 3.15
CA ILE A 142 -0.85 4.68 4.33
C ILE A 142 -0.87 5.61 5.54
N ASP A 143 -2.03 5.72 6.19
CA ASP A 143 -2.20 6.51 7.41
C ASP A 143 -1.59 5.77 8.61
N LYS A 144 -2.14 4.61 8.94
CA LYS A 144 -1.70 3.80 10.09
C LYS A 144 -2.16 2.35 10.00
N PHE A 145 -1.49 1.52 10.79
CA PHE A 145 -1.94 0.19 11.15
C PHE A 145 -2.62 0.24 12.53
N MET A 146 -3.72 -0.49 12.68
CA MET A 146 -4.48 -0.60 13.94
C MET A 146 -4.67 -2.08 14.26
N GLY A 147 -3.62 -2.71 14.81
CA GLY A 147 -3.54 -4.17 14.89
C GLY A 147 -3.37 -4.76 13.49
N ASP A 148 -4.33 -5.55 13.06
CA ASP A 148 -4.43 -6.13 11.72
C ASP A 148 -5.17 -5.23 10.71
N ALA A 149 -5.84 -4.19 11.18
CA ALA A 149 -6.52 -3.24 10.29
C ALA A 149 -5.54 -2.24 9.67
N ILE A 150 -5.78 -1.91 8.40
CA ILE A 150 -5.00 -0.93 7.63
C ILE A 150 -5.92 0.21 7.21
N LEU A 151 -5.53 1.44 7.54
CA LEU A 151 -6.15 2.65 7.03
C LEU A 151 -5.28 3.28 5.94
N ILE A 152 -5.87 3.45 4.77
CA ILE A 152 -5.23 4.02 3.58
C ILE A 152 -6.16 5.08 3.00
N PHE A 153 -5.58 6.09 2.32
CA PHE A 153 -6.36 7.04 1.54
C PHE A 153 -5.63 7.47 0.27
N PHE A 154 -6.39 8.00 -0.69
CA PHE A 154 -5.93 8.57 -1.95
C PHE A 154 -6.45 9.98 -2.10
N GLY A 155 -5.65 10.86 -2.74
CA GLY A 155 -6.01 12.25 -2.99
C GLY A 155 -5.25 13.26 -2.14
N ASP A 156 -4.32 12.80 -1.27
CA ASP A 156 -3.43 13.66 -0.49
C ASP A 156 -2.20 12.85 -0.01
N PRO A 157 -0.97 13.41 0.02
CA PRO A 157 -0.59 14.73 -0.51
C PRO A 157 -0.68 14.80 -2.03
N ASP A 158 -0.47 13.68 -2.72
CA ASP A 158 -0.53 13.58 -4.18
C ASP A 158 -1.94 13.17 -4.62
N SER A 159 -2.43 13.72 -5.74
CA SER A 159 -3.72 13.38 -6.32
C SER A 159 -3.63 13.39 -7.85
N GLN A 160 -4.25 12.39 -8.47
CA GLN A 160 -4.44 12.32 -9.92
C GLN A 160 -5.86 12.75 -10.34
N GLY A 161 -6.63 13.31 -9.39
CA GLY A 161 -8.02 13.64 -9.54
C GLY A 161 -8.95 12.60 -8.92
N ILE A 162 -10.10 13.07 -8.42
CA ILE A 162 -11.03 12.28 -7.57
C ILE A 162 -11.42 10.94 -8.20
N GLU A 163 -11.67 10.93 -9.51
CA GLU A 163 -12.07 9.73 -10.23
C GLU A 163 -10.91 8.74 -10.36
N GLN A 164 -9.70 9.22 -10.71
CA GLN A 164 -8.53 8.38 -10.84
C GLN A 164 -8.06 7.87 -9.47
N ASP A 165 -8.13 8.69 -8.44
CA ASP A 165 -7.81 8.29 -7.06
C ASP A 165 -8.76 7.18 -6.58
N ALA A 166 -10.06 7.25 -6.91
CA ALA A 166 -11.01 6.19 -6.61
C ALA A 166 -10.71 4.90 -7.39
N LYS A 167 -10.35 5.01 -8.68
CA LYS A 167 -9.95 3.85 -9.51
C LYS A 167 -8.68 3.20 -8.97
N ASN A 168 -7.66 3.97 -8.64
CA ASN A 168 -6.42 3.46 -8.07
C ASN A 168 -6.67 2.74 -6.73
N CYS A 169 -7.60 3.26 -5.92
CA CYS A 169 -8.00 2.63 -4.67
C CYS A 169 -8.68 1.26 -4.91
N LEU A 170 -9.57 1.17 -5.90
CA LEU A 170 -10.22 -0.10 -6.23
C LEU A 170 -9.24 -1.11 -6.84
N ASP A 171 -8.36 -0.67 -7.75
CA ASP A 171 -7.33 -1.53 -8.32
C ASP A 171 -6.40 -2.08 -7.22
N MET A 172 -6.00 -1.25 -6.27
CA MET A 172 -5.26 -1.67 -5.08
C MET A 172 -6.04 -2.71 -4.27
N ALA A 173 -7.31 -2.47 -3.99
CA ALA A 173 -8.15 -3.38 -3.20
C ALA A 173 -8.30 -4.75 -3.88
N ILE A 174 -8.49 -4.77 -5.20
CA ILE A 174 -8.55 -6.01 -6.00
C ILE A 174 -7.21 -6.74 -5.95
N ALA A 175 -6.09 -6.02 -6.12
CA ALA A 175 -4.75 -6.61 -6.02
C ALA A 175 -4.48 -7.18 -4.63
N MET A 176 -4.88 -6.49 -3.55
CA MET A 176 -4.78 -6.99 -2.18
C MET A 176 -5.61 -8.26 -1.96
N ARG A 177 -6.85 -8.30 -2.51
CA ARG A 177 -7.70 -9.50 -2.46
C ARG A 177 -7.06 -10.69 -3.17
N GLN A 178 -6.45 -10.46 -4.33
CA GLN A 178 -5.71 -11.49 -5.07
C GLN A 178 -4.48 -11.97 -4.30
N GLN A 179 -3.69 -11.04 -3.75
CA GLN A 179 -2.50 -11.39 -2.96
C GLN A 179 -2.86 -12.21 -1.72
N MET A 180 -4.01 -11.95 -1.08
CA MET A 180 -4.47 -12.76 0.06
C MET A 180 -4.72 -14.22 -0.29
N LYS A 181 -5.15 -14.55 -1.52
CA LYS A 181 -5.25 -15.96 -1.95
C LYS A 181 -3.88 -16.65 -1.90
N PHE A 182 -2.83 -16.00 -2.44
CA PHE A 182 -1.46 -16.56 -2.41
C PHE A 182 -0.91 -16.68 -1.00
N LEU A 183 -1.14 -15.66 -0.15
CA LEU A 183 -0.71 -15.68 1.24
C LEU A 183 -1.37 -16.83 2.00
N ARG A 184 -2.68 -16.99 1.85
CA ARG A 184 -3.49 -18.04 2.46
C ARG A 184 -2.98 -19.44 2.09
N GLU A 185 -2.75 -19.71 0.80
CA GLU A 185 -2.20 -20.98 0.34
C GLU A 185 -0.82 -21.26 0.94
N ARG A 186 0.05 -20.24 0.98
CA ARG A 186 1.38 -20.35 1.57
C ARG A 186 1.31 -20.65 3.07
N TRP A 187 0.49 -19.92 3.82
CA TRP A 187 0.32 -20.10 5.27
C TRP A 187 -0.31 -21.46 5.61
N MET A 188 -1.30 -21.90 4.84
CA MET A 188 -1.89 -23.24 5.00
C MET A 188 -0.85 -24.36 4.80
N LYS A 189 0.04 -24.25 3.81
CA LYS A 189 1.15 -25.19 3.61
C LYS A 189 2.14 -25.20 4.78
N MET A 190 2.24 -24.13 5.54
CA MET A 190 3.05 -24.01 6.74
C MET A 190 2.32 -24.47 8.02
N GLY A 191 1.05 -24.85 7.90
CA GLY A 191 0.21 -25.31 9.03
C GLY A 191 -0.58 -24.19 9.74
N TYR A 192 -0.59 -22.99 9.21
CA TYR A 192 -1.37 -21.88 9.76
C TYR A 192 -2.83 -21.88 9.25
N PRO A 193 -3.75 -21.21 9.95
CA PRO A 193 -5.14 -21.12 9.53
C PRO A 193 -5.29 -20.28 8.24
N ALA A 194 -6.36 -20.54 7.49
CA ALA A 194 -6.73 -19.73 6.34
C ALA A 194 -7.23 -18.36 6.81
N LEU A 195 -6.52 -17.28 6.45
CA LEU A 195 -6.89 -15.91 6.78
C LEU A 195 -7.60 -15.24 5.61
N HIS A 196 -8.63 -14.48 5.94
CA HIS A 196 -9.44 -13.73 5.00
C HIS A 196 -9.48 -12.27 5.39
N ILE A 197 -9.66 -11.38 4.41
CA ILE A 197 -9.79 -9.94 4.66
C ILE A 197 -11.17 -9.43 4.30
N ARG A 198 -11.57 -8.33 4.94
CA ARG A 198 -12.75 -7.56 4.60
C ARG A 198 -12.33 -6.15 4.28
N MET A 199 -12.92 -5.56 3.26
CA MET A 199 -12.51 -4.25 2.77
C MET A 199 -13.70 -3.32 2.61
N GLY A 200 -13.51 -2.04 3.00
CA GLY A 200 -14.50 -1.00 2.88
C GLY A 200 -13.91 0.26 2.27
N ILE A 201 -14.60 0.86 1.29
CA ILE A 201 -14.12 2.06 0.59
C ILE A 201 -15.22 3.11 0.55
N SER A 202 -14.87 4.35 0.89
CA SER A 202 -15.75 5.50 0.76
C SER A 202 -15.01 6.71 0.18
N THR A 203 -15.65 7.42 -0.72
CA THR A 203 -15.13 8.66 -1.30
C THR A 203 -15.98 9.84 -0.83
N GLY A 204 -15.33 10.83 -0.22
CA GLY A 204 -16.05 12.02 0.26
C GLY A 204 -15.13 13.05 0.89
N TYR A 205 -15.73 14.06 1.51
CA TYR A 205 -14.98 15.15 2.13
C TYR A 205 -14.45 14.77 3.51
N CYS A 206 -13.12 14.79 3.64
CA CYS A 206 -12.43 14.66 4.92
C CYS A 206 -11.52 15.87 5.16
N HIS A 207 -11.14 16.09 6.41
CA HIS A 207 -10.05 16.96 6.77
C HIS A 207 -8.77 16.12 6.82
N VAL A 208 -7.78 16.49 6.03
CA VAL A 208 -6.47 15.82 5.91
C VAL A 208 -5.39 16.74 6.42
N GLY A 209 -4.48 16.26 7.21
CA GLY A 209 -3.36 17.06 7.72
C GLY A 209 -2.78 16.55 9.02
N ASN A 210 -2.01 17.39 9.68
CA ASN A 210 -1.34 17.08 10.93
C ASN A 210 -2.26 17.33 12.12
N TYR A 211 -2.52 16.30 12.90
CA TYR A 211 -3.32 16.32 14.11
C TYR A 211 -2.48 15.91 15.32
N GLY A 212 -2.83 16.42 16.50
CA GLY A 212 -2.19 16.07 17.76
C GLY A 212 -1.61 17.27 18.50
N ALA A 213 -0.44 17.11 19.09
CA ALA A 213 0.28 18.15 19.81
C ALA A 213 1.56 18.53 19.07
N VAL A 214 2.11 19.73 19.37
CA VAL A 214 3.34 20.24 18.74
C VAL A 214 4.50 19.25 18.77
N HIS A 215 4.60 18.46 19.87
CA HIS A 215 5.67 17.47 20.04
C HIS A 215 5.29 16.05 19.58
N ARG A 216 4.04 15.83 19.17
CA ARG A 216 3.56 14.54 18.67
C ARG A 216 2.42 14.74 17.70
N MET A 217 2.74 14.80 16.44
CA MET A 217 1.79 14.94 15.34
C MET A 217 1.61 13.61 14.61
N ALA A 218 0.42 13.40 14.09
CA ALA A 218 0.11 12.35 13.15
C ALA A 218 -0.52 12.98 11.91
N TYR A 219 0.00 12.66 10.73
CA TYR A 219 -0.64 12.99 9.48
C TYR A 219 -1.75 11.99 9.23
N THR A 220 -2.99 12.44 9.28
CA THR A 220 -4.15 11.57 9.26
C THR A 220 -5.38 12.27 8.69
N ILE A 221 -6.43 11.50 8.51
CA ILE A 221 -7.71 11.97 8.01
C ILE A 221 -8.77 11.93 9.11
N VAL A 222 -9.63 12.96 9.12
CA VAL A 222 -10.78 13.03 10.02
C VAL A 222 -12.02 13.42 9.20
N GLY A 223 -13.09 12.62 9.25
CA GLY A 223 -14.29 12.91 8.53
C GLY A 223 -15.34 11.80 8.57
N ARG A 224 -16.55 12.15 8.10
CA ARG A 224 -17.67 11.20 8.00
C ARG A 224 -17.30 10.01 7.09
N ASP A 225 -16.64 10.29 5.97
CA ASP A 225 -16.34 9.27 4.96
C ASP A 225 -15.23 8.30 5.40
N ALA A 226 -14.29 8.75 6.26
CA ALA A 226 -13.35 7.87 6.93
C ALA A 226 -14.08 6.88 7.85
N ASN A 227 -15.05 7.37 8.64
CA ASN A 227 -15.88 6.51 9.49
C ASN A 227 -16.79 5.60 8.67
N LEU A 228 -17.28 6.08 7.51
CA LEU A 228 -18.10 5.26 6.61
C LEU A 228 -17.29 4.11 6.03
N ALA A 229 -16.07 4.34 5.55
CA ALA A 229 -15.21 3.30 5.03
C ALA A 229 -14.93 2.20 6.09
N ALA A 230 -14.64 2.58 7.34
CA ALA A 230 -14.45 1.63 8.44
C ALA A 230 -15.71 0.79 8.71
N ARG A 231 -16.89 1.39 8.60
CA ARG A 231 -18.16 0.66 8.80
C ARG A 231 -18.52 -0.23 7.62
N LEU A 232 -18.22 0.19 6.39
CA LEU A 232 -18.35 -0.66 5.21
C LEU A 232 -17.48 -1.90 5.38
N GLN A 233 -16.22 -1.74 5.77
CA GLN A 233 -15.31 -2.83 6.06
C GLN A 233 -15.89 -3.79 7.11
N SER A 234 -16.42 -3.27 8.22
CA SER A 234 -16.98 -4.11 9.29
C SER A 234 -18.25 -4.89 8.87
N ASN A 235 -18.98 -4.40 7.86
CA ASN A 235 -20.19 -5.03 7.32
C ASN A 235 -19.93 -5.83 6.04
N ALA A 236 -18.72 -5.81 5.52
CA ALA A 236 -18.33 -6.61 4.37
C ALA A 236 -18.26 -8.10 4.75
N GLU A 237 -18.62 -8.95 3.80
CA GLU A 237 -18.44 -10.38 3.90
C GLU A 237 -16.97 -10.79 3.71
N VAL A 238 -16.69 -12.06 3.80
CA VAL A 238 -15.34 -12.62 3.60
C VAL A 238 -14.83 -12.31 2.21
N ASP A 239 -13.60 -11.76 2.12
CA ASP A 239 -12.94 -11.37 0.87
C ASP A 239 -13.74 -10.38 0.01
N GLU A 240 -14.74 -9.70 0.62
CA GLU A 240 -15.57 -8.71 -0.06
C GLU A 240 -14.94 -7.31 -0.03
N ILE A 241 -15.11 -6.58 -1.13
CA ILE A 241 -14.84 -5.14 -1.23
C ILE A 241 -16.17 -4.42 -1.30
N LEU A 242 -16.55 -3.75 -0.21
CA LEU A 242 -17.80 -3.00 -0.09
C LEU A 242 -17.54 -1.52 -0.26
N ILE A 243 -18.28 -0.85 -1.16
CA ILE A 243 -18.07 0.56 -1.48
C ILE A 243 -19.33 1.38 -1.23
N SER A 244 -19.14 2.68 -0.95
CA SER A 244 -20.22 3.65 -0.81
C SER A 244 -20.84 4.03 -2.18
N GLN A 245 -22.06 4.58 -2.15
CA GLN A 245 -22.74 5.11 -3.34
C GLN A 245 -21.90 6.17 -4.06
N ASP A 246 -21.22 7.05 -3.31
CA ASP A 246 -20.40 8.12 -3.90
C ASP A 246 -19.17 7.53 -4.62
N THR A 247 -18.55 6.49 -4.07
CA THR A 247 -17.47 5.76 -4.74
C THR A 247 -17.99 5.05 -5.99
N TYR A 248 -19.13 4.34 -5.89
CA TYR A 248 -19.75 3.67 -7.04
C TYR A 248 -20.00 4.63 -8.21
N ASN A 249 -20.51 5.82 -7.94
CA ASN A 249 -20.79 6.81 -8.99
C ASN A 249 -19.53 7.22 -9.79
N LEU A 250 -18.35 7.18 -9.18
CA LEU A 250 -17.07 7.50 -9.82
C LEU A 250 -16.51 6.34 -10.65
N VAL A 251 -16.85 5.10 -10.29
CA VAL A 251 -16.15 3.91 -10.84
C VAL A 251 -17.03 2.97 -11.67
N LYS A 252 -18.36 3.19 -11.67
CA LYS A 252 -19.35 2.31 -12.31
C LYS A 252 -19.11 1.98 -13.79
N ASN A 253 -18.40 2.83 -14.52
CA ASN A 253 -18.08 2.62 -15.93
C ASN A 253 -16.84 1.72 -16.13
N ASN A 254 -16.09 1.44 -15.08
CA ASN A 254 -14.82 0.71 -15.14
C ASN A 254 -14.84 -0.61 -14.35
N TYR A 255 -15.83 -0.79 -13.46
CA TYR A 255 -15.91 -1.96 -12.57
C TYR A 255 -17.32 -2.54 -12.54
N LEU A 256 -17.39 -3.86 -12.57
CA LEU A 256 -18.62 -4.59 -12.30
C LEU A 256 -18.90 -4.52 -10.79
N CYS A 257 -20.01 -3.89 -10.44
CA CYS A 257 -20.46 -3.77 -9.06
C CYS A 257 -21.90 -4.26 -8.92
N THR A 258 -22.16 -5.05 -7.89
CA THR A 258 -23.52 -5.53 -7.56
C THR A 258 -24.10 -4.73 -6.40
N PRO A 259 -25.36 -4.29 -6.48
CA PRO A 259 -26.01 -3.61 -5.36
C PRO A 259 -26.22 -4.56 -4.20
N LYS A 260 -25.92 -4.10 -2.99
CA LYS A 260 -26.27 -4.80 -1.74
C LYS A 260 -27.49 -4.14 -1.11
N GLN A 261 -28.14 -4.84 -0.18
CA GLN A 261 -29.22 -4.23 0.57
C GLN A 261 -28.73 -3.03 1.37
N PRO A 262 -29.49 -1.92 1.38
CA PRO A 262 -29.14 -0.74 2.16
C PRO A 262 -28.97 -1.10 3.63
N ILE A 263 -27.85 -0.67 4.23
CA ILE A 263 -27.51 -1.00 5.61
C ILE A 263 -27.63 0.19 6.54
N ALA A 264 -28.12 -0.05 7.75
CA ALA A 264 -28.11 0.93 8.83
C ALA A 264 -26.74 0.87 9.53
N LEU A 265 -26.00 1.97 9.48
CA LEU A 265 -24.67 2.03 10.07
C LEU A 265 -24.70 2.85 11.36
N LYS A 266 -24.11 2.33 12.44
CA LYS A 266 -24.08 3.00 13.75
C LYS A 266 -23.51 4.43 13.62
N GLY A 267 -24.26 5.46 14.05
CA GLY A 267 -23.84 6.86 14.03
C GLY A 267 -23.93 7.53 12.65
N ILE A 268 -24.58 6.91 11.67
CA ILE A 268 -24.97 7.53 10.40
C ILE A 268 -26.50 7.50 10.33
N GLN A 269 -27.12 8.68 10.11
CA GLN A 269 -28.57 8.76 9.98
C GLN A 269 -29.02 8.20 8.62
N GLY A 270 -30.05 7.33 8.66
CA GLY A 270 -30.66 6.71 7.48
C GLY A 270 -29.92 5.46 7.00
N LEU A 271 -30.49 4.86 5.97
CA LEU A 271 -29.91 3.71 5.28
C LEU A 271 -28.85 4.18 4.26
N VAL A 272 -27.76 3.45 4.19
CA VAL A 272 -26.68 3.72 3.23
C VAL A 272 -26.72 2.68 2.13
N ASN A 273 -26.84 3.14 0.88
CA ASN A 273 -26.71 2.26 -0.27
C ASN A 273 -25.25 1.85 -0.44
N THR A 274 -25.04 0.55 -0.61
CA THR A 274 -23.73 -0.05 -0.71
C THR A 274 -23.63 -0.95 -1.93
N TRP A 275 -22.43 -1.12 -2.45
CA TRP A 275 -22.13 -1.87 -3.64
C TRP A 275 -20.95 -2.79 -3.38
N GLN A 276 -21.06 -4.02 -3.82
CA GLN A 276 -19.96 -4.98 -3.83
C GLN A 276 -19.19 -4.85 -5.15
N VAL A 277 -17.87 -4.72 -5.06
CA VAL A 277 -16.99 -4.74 -6.23
C VAL A 277 -16.67 -6.19 -6.57
N VAL A 278 -17.10 -6.62 -7.76
CA VAL A 278 -16.83 -7.96 -8.26
C VAL A 278 -15.46 -7.99 -8.95
N GLU A 279 -15.32 -7.21 -10.04
CA GLU A 279 -14.10 -7.16 -10.83
C GLU A 279 -14.00 -5.85 -11.62
N LYS A 280 -12.83 -5.63 -12.24
CA LYS A 280 -12.59 -4.51 -13.16
C LYS A 280 -12.98 -4.92 -14.58
N PHE A 281 -13.68 -4.05 -15.32
CA PHE A 281 -13.83 -4.25 -16.76
C PHE A 281 -12.46 -4.12 -17.42
N SER A 282 -12.02 -5.16 -18.10
CA SER A 282 -10.79 -5.10 -18.89
C SER A 282 -10.99 -4.13 -20.06
N ALA A 283 -10.23 -3.04 -20.08
CA ALA A 283 -10.29 -2.04 -21.15
C ALA A 283 -9.83 -2.54 -22.53
N SER A 284 -9.29 -3.74 -22.58
CA SER A 284 -8.88 -4.44 -23.79
C SER A 284 -9.71 -5.71 -23.99
N ASN A 285 -10.96 -5.62 -24.17
CA ASN A 285 -11.86 -6.64 -24.69
C ASN A 285 -13.17 -6.71 -23.90
N SER A 286 -14.13 -5.94 -24.31
CA SER A 286 -15.54 -6.19 -23.99
C SER A 286 -16.05 -7.54 -24.51
N ASP A 287 -15.22 -8.30 -25.24
CA ASP A 287 -15.59 -9.60 -25.85
C ASP A 287 -14.61 -10.76 -25.56
N TYR A 288 -13.48 -10.54 -24.85
CA TYR A 288 -12.51 -11.62 -24.63
C TYR A 288 -11.94 -11.61 -23.21
N GLN A 289 -12.77 -11.99 -22.24
CA GLN A 289 -12.21 -12.46 -20.96
C GLN A 289 -11.58 -13.83 -21.25
N GLN A 290 -10.23 -13.87 -21.28
CA GLN A 290 -9.47 -15.09 -21.62
C GLN A 290 -9.21 -15.98 -20.41
N TRP A 291 -9.40 -15.45 -19.19
CA TRP A 291 -9.15 -16.14 -17.95
C TRP A 291 -10.39 -16.15 -17.05
N PHE A 292 -10.82 -17.33 -16.62
CA PHE A 292 -11.95 -17.54 -15.71
C PHE A 292 -11.46 -18.37 -14.52
N ASP A 293 -11.56 -17.82 -13.32
CA ASP A 293 -11.23 -18.49 -12.07
C ASP A 293 -12.41 -18.31 -11.12
N TYR A 294 -13.23 -19.36 -10.97
CA TYR A 294 -14.38 -19.39 -10.11
C TYR A 294 -14.23 -20.49 -9.08
N GLU A 295 -14.22 -20.13 -7.81
CA GLU A 295 -14.15 -21.09 -6.69
C GLU A 295 -15.37 -20.96 -5.78
N TYR A 296 -16.12 -22.05 -5.66
CA TYR A 296 -17.20 -22.23 -4.71
C TYR A 296 -16.98 -23.52 -3.93
N LYS A 297 -17.64 -23.68 -2.79
CA LYS A 297 -17.55 -24.90 -2.01
C LYS A 297 -17.98 -26.13 -2.86
N GLY A 298 -17.02 -26.96 -3.21
CA GLY A 298 -17.22 -28.14 -4.07
C GLY A 298 -17.17 -27.87 -5.57
N PHE A 299 -16.81 -26.66 -6.01
CA PHE A 299 -16.66 -26.32 -7.42
C PHE A 299 -15.48 -25.39 -7.63
N HIS A 300 -14.56 -25.75 -8.51
CA HIS A 300 -13.47 -24.89 -8.96
C HIS A 300 -13.41 -24.96 -10.49
N LEU A 301 -13.56 -23.81 -11.16
CA LEU A 301 -13.39 -23.67 -12.60
C LEU A 301 -12.21 -22.74 -12.87
N LEU A 302 -11.13 -23.28 -13.40
CA LEU A 302 -10.00 -22.53 -13.94
C LEU A 302 -9.99 -22.71 -15.45
N LEU A 303 -10.26 -21.64 -16.20
CA LEU A 303 -10.26 -21.66 -17.65
C LEU A 303 -9.40 -20.53 -18.19
N ASN A 304 -8.36 -20.88 -18.95
CA ASN A 304 -7.51 -19.93 -19.68
C ASN A 304 -7.71 -20.14 -21.19
N LEU A 305 -8.50 -19.26 -21.81
CA LEU A 305 -8.79 -19.35 -23.24
C LEU A 305 -7.58 -19.06 -24.14
N GLU A 306 -6.51 -18.41 -23.62
CA GLU A 306 -5.27 -18.23 -24.38
C GLU A 306 -4.52 -19.55 -24.61
N GLN A 307 -4.73 -20.54 -23.72
CA GLN A 307 -4.10 -21.85 -23.82
C GLN A 307 -4.97 -22.89 -24.55
N VAL A 308 -6.25 -22.58 -24.77
CA VAL A 308 -7.17 -23.47 -25.49
C VAL A 308 -6.90 -23.39 -26.99
N GLN A 309 -6.62 -24.52 -27.62
CA GLN A 309 -6.39 -24.61 -29.05
C GLN A 309 -7.72 -24.50 -29.80
N ASN A 310 -7.71 -23.92 -31.01
CA ASN A 310 -8.92 -23.69 -31.80
C ASN A 310 -9.80 -24.95 -32.03
N TYR A 311 -9.19 -26.13 -32.08
CA TYR A 311 -9.90 -27.39 -32.24
C TYR A 311 -10.52 -27.95 -30.95
N GLU A 312 -10.17 -27.39 -29.78
CA GLU A 312 -10.67 -27.80 -28.46
C GLU A 312 -11.91 -27.00 -28.04
N TYR A 313 -12.22 -25.88 -28.70
CA TYR A 313 -13.35 -25.02 -28.29
C TYR A 313 -14.70 -25.76 -28.36
N GLU A 314 -14.95 -26.56 -29.42
CA GLU A 314 -16.21 -27.31 -29.56
C GLU A 314 -16.37 -28.35 -28.44
N GLU A 315 -15.30 -29.06 -28.11
CA GLU A 315 -15.30 -30.07 -27.05
C GLU A 315 -15.48 -29.39 -25.67
N LEU A 316 -14.81 -28.25 -25.42
CA LEU A 316 -14.95 -27.46 -24.22
C LEU A 316 -16.40 -26.97 -24.01
N VAL A 317 -17.03 -26.43 -25.05
CA VAL A 317 -18.43 -25.99 -25.00
C VAL A 317 -19.35 -27.16 -24.67
N GLN A 318 -19.18 -28.33 -25.29
CA GLN A 318 -19.99 -29.52 -24.97
C GLN A 318 -19.83 -29.98 -23.51
N VAL A 319 -18.61 -29.92 -22.97
CA VAL A 319 -18.33 -30.26 -21.55
C VAL A 319 -19.04 -29.29 -20.62
N LEU A 320 -18.94 -27.97 -20.87
CA LEU A 320 -19.59 -26.94 -20.09
C LEU A 320 -21.12 -27.04 -20.13
N GLU A 321 -21.71 -27.24 -21.30
CA GLU A 321 -23.16 -27.45 -21.48
C GLU A 321 -23.66 -28.70 -20.72
N LYS A 322 -22.89 -29.78 -20.75
CA LYS A 322 -23.20 -31.01 -20.01
C LYS A 322 -23.13 -30.79 -18.50
N MET A 323 -22.16 -29.96 -18.01
CA MET A 323 -22.07 -29.61 -16.61
C MET A 323 -23.26 -28.75 -16.19
N ILE A 324 -23.63 -27.73 -16.97
CA ILE A 324 -24.78 -26.85 -16.73
C ILE A 324 -26.05 -27.68 -16.64
N SER A 325 -26.29 -28.58 -17.61
CA SER A 325 -27.47 -29.42 -17.63
C SER A 325 -27.59 -30.33 -16.39
N ARG A 326 -26.45 -30.85 -15.91
CA ARG A 326 -26.44 -31.67 -14.67
C ARG A 326 -26.72 -30.86 -13.41
N ILE A 327 -26.19 -29.64 -13.32
CA ILE A 327 -26.44 -28.74 -12.19
C ILE A 327 -27.92 -28.36 -12.17
N GLN A 328 -28.51 -28.02 -13.31
CA GLN A 328 -29.93 -27.70 -13.42
C GLN A 328 -30.83 -28.89 -13.05
N LEU A 329 -30.51 -30.09 -13.51
CA LEU A 329 -31.22 -31.30 -13.14
C LEU A 329 -31.16 -31.59 -11.62
N GLN A 330 -29.97 -31.38 -11.02
CA GLN A 330 -29.78 -31.55 -9.58
C GLN A 330 -30.59 -30.52 -8.78
N GLN A 331 -30.67 -29.29 -9.26
CA GLN A 331 -31.47 -28.24 -8.67
C GLN A 331 -32.98 -28.59 -8.71
N GLN A 332 -33.47 -29.05 -9.86
CA GLN A 332 -34.87 -29.53 -9.98
C GLN A 332 -35.19 -30.68 -9.03
N LEU A 333 -34.31 -31.67 -8.91
CA LEU A 333 -34.47 -32.79 -7.98
C LEU A 333 -34.49 -32.34 -6.52
N ILE A 334 -33.72 -31.32 -6.15
CA ILE A 334 -33.70 -30.72 -4.82
C ILE A 334 -35.02 -29.99 -4.57
N ASP A 335 -35.51 -29.22 -5.51
CA ASP A 335 -36.78 -28.49 -5.42
C ASP A 335 -37.98 -29.46 -5.34
N GLU A 336 -38.01 -30.50 -6.16
CA GLU A 336 -39.07 -31.54 -6.10
C GLU A 336 -39.05 -32.32 -4.78
N ASN A 337 -37.87 -32.72 -4.30
CA ASN A 337 -37.73 -33.41 -3.02
C ASN A 337 -38.03 -32.47 -1.84
N GLY A 338 -37.68 -31.19 -1.92
CA GLY A 338 -38.03 -30.18 -0.93
C GLY A 338 -39.54 -29.98 -0.81
N ILE A 339 -40.23 -29.87 -1.96
CA ILE A 339 -41.71 -29.77 -2.02
C ILE A 339 -42.37 -31.04 -1.51
N ALA A 340 -41.85 -32.22 -1.85
CA ALA A 340 -42.37 -33.50 -1.36
C ALA A 340 -42.22 -33.63 0.16
N ARG A 341 -41.11 -33.18 0.71
CA ARG A 341 -40.84 -33.19 2.16
C ARG A 341 -41.73 -32.22 2.93
N LEU A 342 -41.99 -31.03 2.41
CA LEU A 342 -42.93 -30.09 2.99
C LEU A 342 -44.38 -30.63 2.99
N ARG A 343 -44.83 -31.28 1.91
CA ARG A 343 -46.14 -31.92 1.85
C ARG A 343 -46.31 -33.03 2.88
N LEU A 344 -45.30 -33.87 3.05
CA LEU A 344 -45.29 -34.94 4.06
C LEU A 344 -45.33 -34.38 5.47
N GLU A 345 -44.62 -33.31 5.76
CA GLU A 345 -44.62 -32.65 7.08
C GLU A 345 -45.99 -32.02 7.39
N ASP A 346 -46.67 -31.45 6.37
CA ASP A 346 -48.02 -30.89 6.51
C ASP A 346 -49.08 -32.01 6.68
N GLU A 347 -48.99 -33.13 5.97
CA GLU A 347 -49.86 -34.32 6.16
C GLU A 347 -49.67 -34.92 7.55
N ILE A 348 -48.46 -35.05 8.07
CA ILE A 348 -48.17 -35.56 9.40
C ILE A 348 -48.76 -34.63 10.49
N LYS A 349 -48.64 -33.31 10.32
CA LYS A 349 -49.23 -32.33 11.23
C LYS A 349 -50.76 -32.43 11.24
N SER A 350 -51.39 -32.50 10.07
CA SER A 350 -52.82 -32.60 9.92
C SER A 350 -53.37 -33.90 10.59
N GLN A 351 -52.67 -35.05 10.46
CA GLN A 351 -53.05 -36.30 11.15
C GLN A 351 -52.82 -36.22 12.66
N GLN A 352 -51.81 -35.50 13.14
CA GLN A 352 -51.59 -35.31 14.58
C GLN A 352 -52.62 -34.38 15.21
N GLU A 353 -53.16 -33.42 14.49
CA GLU A 353 -54.28 -32.58 14.94
C GLU A 353 -55.57 -33.31 14.97
N LEU A 354 -55.89 -34.13 13.96
CA LEU A 354 -57.06 -34.99 13.94
C LEU A 354 -57.13 -36.07 15.10
N ASN A 355 -55.91 -36.56 15.45
CA ASN A 355 -55.82 -37.52 16.59
C ASN A 355 -55.81 -36.84 17.96
N LYS A 356 -55.77 -35.53 18.05
CA LYS A 356 -55.92 -34.77 19.30
C LYS A 356 -57.36 -34.34 19.58
N GLU A 357 -58.23 -34.36 18.55
CA GLU A 357 -59.67 -34.04 18.67
C GLU A 357 -60.53 -35.24 18.77
N ALA A 358 -60.02 -36.46 18.69
CA ALA A 358 -60.67 -37.71 18.91
C ALA A 358 -60.31 -38.31 20.32
#